data_b4f5486c1daf52371027c5805e2a8cfd
#
_entry.id   b4f5486c1daf52371027c5805e2a8cfd
#
_cell.length_a   1.000
_cell.length_b   1.000
_cell.length_c   1.000
_cell.angle_alpha   90.00
_cell.angle_beta   90.00
_cell.angle_gamma   90.00
#
_symmetry.space_group_name_H-M   'P 1'
#
loop_
_entity.id
_entity.type
_entity.pdbx_description
1 polymer ?
#
loop_
_entity_poly.entity_id
_entity_poly.type
_entity_poly.pdbx_seq_one_letter_code
_entity_poly.pdbx_strand_id
1 'polypeptide(L)'
;MAGACATFFYNLNAASTLIKSDEIDYAVIGSAEAPINPEVTDGFFATTGIADDKKIIAMQERHGESIEDIDFSKACRPFGDNCGLVLGESSQFAVVTSLEFAIKIGAEILCAVPHVFINSDGIKKSISSPGIGNYITMAQAFSNYIKDFDNKKQTCVIAHGTGTFQNRSTESDVLSKCATSLDIKNLKVTGLKGYLGHTMGPAGGDQLACSLGIFNQGIIPGLNSTPILADDVVKENLNFCMTNEEINIDDLDAFFLNAKGFGGNNATTSIYNPNFVKKLLPEIFTKKEINSYEKSLENTKKKKFDYNEKCLSGEFNLLYRANEELLNPDEDLEINQDSIKLKDYPDIEI
;
A
#
# COMPACT_ATOMS: atom_id res chain seq x y z
N MET A 1 4.03 5.57 13.51
CA MET A 1 5.36 4.90 13.46
C MET A 1 6.07 5.34 12.18
N ALA A 2 7.40 5.35 12.16
CA ALA A 2 8.18 5.72 10.98
C ALA A 2 9.01 4.51 10.51
N GLY A 3 8.93 4.20 9.22
CA GLY A 3 9.65 3.11 8.56
C GLY A 3 10.23 3.54 7.20
N ALA A 4 10.56 4.84 7.07
CA ALA A 4 10.92 5.47 5.81
C ALA A 4 9.86 5.15 4.73
N CYS A 5 10.24 4.67 3.55
CA CYS A 5 9.30 4.36 2.47
C CYS A 5 8.32 3.20 2.79
N ALA A 6 8.49 2.50 3.91
CA ALA A 6 7.58 1.45 4.38
C ALA A 6 6.59 1.95 5.47
N THR A 7 6.59 3.25 5.78
CA THR A 7 5.83 3.85 6.90
C THR A 7 4.35 3.48 6.89
N PHE A 8 3.69 3.52 5.75
CA PHE A 8 2.26 3.17 5.67
C PHE A 8 1.98 1.76 6.19
N PHE A 9 2.80 0.77 5.82
CA PHE A 9 2.62 -0.61 6.29
C PHE A 9 3.05 -0.81 7.75
N TYR A 10 3.97 0.01 8.26
CA TYR A 10 4.27 0.04 9.69
C TYR A 10 3.07 0.51 10.50
N ASN A 11 2.36 1.54 10.03
CA ASN A 11 1.13 2.03 10.67
C ASN A 11 0.01 1.00 10.55
N LEU A 12 -0.11 0.34 9.38
CA LEU A 12 -1.07 -0.74 9.17
C LEU A 12 -0.82 -1.93 10.12
N ASN A 13 0.44 -2.31 10.33
CA ASN A 13 0.81 -3.37 11.26
C ASN A 13 0.46 -3.02 12.71
N ALA A 14 0.75 -1.79 13.13
CA ALA A 14 0.42 -1.32 14.49
C ALA A 14 -1.10 -1.37 14.74
N ALA A 15 -1.89 -0.81 13.81
CA ALA A 15 -3.34 -0.84 13.91
C ALA A 15 -3.90 -2.28 13.90
N SER A 16 -3.40 -3.13 13.00
CA SER A 16 -3.82 -4.55 12.93
C SER A 16 -3.49 -5.31 14.22
N THR A 17 -2.38 -4.98 14.89
CA THR A 17 -2.01 -5.59 16.16
C THR A 17 -2.99 -5.19 17.26
N LEU A 18 -3.30 -3.91 17.40
CA LEU A 18 -4.23 -3.40 18.41
C LEU A 18 -5.67 -3.91 18.18
N ILE A 19 -6.11 -4.02 16.94
CA ILE A 19 -7.42 -4.58 16.60
C ILE A 19 -7.47 -6.08 16.94
N LYS A 20 -6.41 -6.83 16.64
CA LYS A 20 -6.34 -8.27 16.94
C LYS A 20 -6.22 -8.59 18.41
N SER A 21 -5.72 -7.67 19.23
CA SER A 21 -5.67 -7.78 20.69
C SER A 21 -6.93 -7.25 21.38
N ASP A 22 -7.98 -6.87 20.60
CA ASP A 22 -9.24 -6.29 21.10
C ASP A 22 -9.06 -5.00 21.92
N GLU A 23 -7.93 -4.29 21.72
CA GLU A 23 -7.69 -3.00 22.39
C GLU A 23 -8.44 -1.86 21.70
N ILE A 24 -8.69 -1.96 20.39
CA ILE A 24 -9.46 -0.99 19.61
C ILE A 24 -10.34 -1.71 18.59
N ASP A 25 -11.51 -1.15 18.29
CA ASP A 25 -12.43 -1.66 17.27
C ASP A 25 -12.01 -1.27 15.85
N TYR A 26 -11.45 -0.08 15.67
CA TYR A 26 -11.02 0.45 14.39
C TYR A 26 -9.87 1.45 14.54
N ALA A 27 -9.17 1.69 13.46
CA ALA A 27 -8.13 2.73 13.38
C ALA A 27 -8.19 3.44 12.04
N VAL A 28 -7.89 4.74 12.04
CA VAL A 28 -7.54 5.49 10.84
C VAL A 28 -6.02 5.50 10.74
N ILE A 29 -5.49 4.90 9.69
CA ILE A 29 -4.06 4.90 9.41
C ILE A 29 -3.78 5.73 8.18
N GLY A 30 -2.60 6.30 8.10
CA GLY A 30 -2.23 7.05 6.91
C GLY A 30 -0.80 7.58 6.94
N SER A 31 -0.45 8.19 5.84
CA SER A 31 0.78 8.96 5.66
C SER A 31 0.55 9.99 4.56
N ALA A 32 1.14 11.15 4.71
CA ALA A 32 1.11 12.22 3.72
C ALA A 32 2.51 12.84 3.64
N GLU A 33 3.03 12.97 2.43
CA GLU A 33 4.32 13.60 2.17
C GLU A 33 4.30 14.41 0.88
N ALA A 34 4.95 15.58 0.94
CA ALA A 34 5.19 16.47 -0.19
C ALA A 34 6.72 16.72 -0.29
N PRO A 35 7.50 15.73 -0.75
CA PRO A 35 8.95 15.79 -0.75
C PRO A 35 9.54 16.59 -1.93
N ILE A 36 8.72 17.13 -2.83
CA ILE A 36 9.20 17.91 -3.98
C ILE A 36 9.50 19.34 -3.55
N ASN A 37 10.54 19.47 -2.74
CA ASN A 37 11.07 20.75 -2.26
C ASN A 37 12.61 20.74 -2.35
N PRO A 38 13.27 21.91 -2.37
CA PRO A 38 14.71 22.01 -2.55
C PRO A 38 15.52 21.19 -1.53
N GLU A 39 15.16 21.23 -0.26
CA GLU A 39 15.91 20.59 0.83
C GLU A 39 15.92 19.07 0.69
N VAL A 40 14.77 18.47 0.40
CA VAL A 40 14.65 17.01 0.22
C VAL A 40 15.31 16.59 -1.10
N THR A 41 15.08 17.36 -2.16
CA THR A 41 15.64 17.10 -3.48
C THR A 41 17.18 17.13 -3.43
N ASP A 42 17.79 18.16 -2.82
CA ASP A 42 19.24 18.25 -2.64
C ASP A 42 19.78 17.10 -1.79
N GLY A 43 19.07 16.69 -0.74
CA GLY A 43 19.43 15.52 0.05
C GLY A 43 19.50 14.24 -0.79
N PHE A 44 18.53 14.02 -1.69
CA PHE A 44 18.54 12.88 -2.61
C PHE A 44 19.60 13.01 -3.71
N PHE A 45 19.88 14.21 -4.22
CA PHE A 45 21.01 14.45 -5.14
C PHE A 45 22.34 14.05 -4.51
N ALA A 46 22.56 14.38 -3.23
CA ALA A 46 23.77 14.02 -2.52
C ALA A 46 23.96 12.50 -2.40
N THR A 47 22.88 11.71 -2.38
CA THR A 47 22.93 10.23 -2.37
C THR A 47 23.15 9.63 -3.76
N THR A 48 23.17 10.42 -4.82
CA THR A 48 23.18 9.98 -6.24
C THR A 48 22.01 9.08 -6.65
N GLY A 49 21.02 8.90 -5.78
CA GLY A 49 19.89 8.00 -5.98
C GLY A 49 18.75 8.55 -6.84
N ILE A 50 18.73 9.88 -7.07
CA ILE A 50 17.68 10.54 -7.86
C ILE A 50 18.03 10.53 -9.36
N ALA A 51 16.99 10.43 -10.20
CA ALA A 51 17.07 10.65 -11.63
C ALA A 51 17.12 12.16 -11.89
N ASP A 52 18.21 12.66 -12.47
CA ASP A 52 18.34 14.02 -12.95
C ASP A 52 18.27 14.06 -14.49
N ASP A 53 18.07 15.26 -15.05
CA ASP A 53 17.91 15.44 -16.51
C ASP A 53 19.05 14.80 -17.30
N LYS A 54 20.30 14.94 -16.85
CA LYS A 54 21.48 14.36 -17.55
C LYS A 54 21.42 12.83 -17.56
N LYS A 55 21.03 12.23 -16.44
CA LYS A 55 20.88 10.78 -16.33
C LYS A 55 19.70 10.26 -17.15
N ILE A 56 18.58 11.00 -17.17
CA ILE A 56 17.39 10.65 -17.95
C ILE A 56 17.73 10.70 -19.43
N ILE A 57 18.32 11.78 -19.91
CA ILE A 57 18.78 11.94 -21.29
C ILE A 57 19.73 10.80 -21.67
N ALA A 58 20.79 10.60 -20.91
CA ALA A 58 21.79 9.56 -21.18
C ALA A 58 21.18 8.14 -21.16
N MET A 59 20.15 7.89 -20.34
CA MET A 59 19.43 6.62 -20.33
C MET A 59 18.62 6.42 -21.61
N GLN A 60 17.90 7.43 -22.07
CA GLN A 60 17.05 7.31 -23.26
C GLN A 60 17.88 7.27 -24.54
N GLU A 61 18.98 8.04 -24.62
CA GLU A 61 19.93 7.95 -25.73
C GLU A 61 20.54 6.55 -25.89
N ARG A 62 20.83 5.84 -24.78
CA ARG A 62 21.27 4.43 -24.85
C ARG A 62 20.24 3.50 -25.52
N HIS A 63 18.97 3.89 -25.53
CA HIS A 63 17.88 3.19 -26.20
C HIS A 63 17.59 3.72 -27.60
N GLY A 64 18.41 4.63 -28.11
CA GLY A 64 18.33 5.16 -29.47
C GLY A 64 17.38 6.33 -29.66
N GLU A 65 16.91 6.93 -28.55
CA GLU A 65 16.10 8.13 -28.61
C GLU A 65 16.98 9.36 -28.90
N SER A 66 16.54 10.27 -29.77
CA SER A 66 17.25 11.54 -30.03
C SER A 66 17.00 12.53 -28.88
N ILE A 67 17.89 13.50 -28.69
CA ILE A 67 17.73 14.52 -27.63
C ILE A 67 16.41 15.29 -27.79
N GLU A 68 15.93 15.45 -28.99
CA GLU A 68 14.66 16.16 -29.29
C GLU A 68 13.41 15.35 -28.88
N ASP A 69 13.56 14.02 -28.76
CA ASP A 69 12.45 13.08 -28.48
C ASP A 69 12.44 12.61 -27.02
N ILE A 70 13.28 13.16 -26.13
CA ILE A 70 13.37 12.75 -24.73
C ILE A 70 12.04 12.96 -24.01
N ASP A 71 11.51 11.87 -23.44
CA ASP A 71 10.28 11.87 -22.68
C ASP A 71 10.56 11.75 -21.17
N PHE A 72 10.55 12.86 -20.48
CA PHE A 72 10.77 12.92 -19.02
C PHE A 72 9.71 12.18 -18.20
N SER A 73 8.53 11.93 -18.75
CA SER A 73 7.51 11.12 -18.07
C SER A 73 7.93 9.65 -17.91
N LYS A 74 8.91 9.18 -18.70
CA LYS A 74 9.50 7.85 -18.63
C LYS A 74 10.81 7.79 -17.84
N ALA A 75 11.03 8.74 -16.96
CA ALA A 75 12.24 8.81 -16.13
C ALA A 75 12.34 7.66 -15.12
N CYS A 76 11.22 7.30 -14.47
CA CYS A 76 11.17 6.16 -13.55
C CYS A 76 10.80 4.88 -14.32
N ARG A 77 11.74 3.93 -14.44
CA ARG A 77 11.56 2.64 -15.14
C ARG A 77 11.73 1.46 -14.16
N PRO A 78 10.67 1.07 -13.44
CA PRO A 78 10.76 -0.10 -12.56
C PRO A 78 11.19 -1.33 -13.34
N PHE A 79 12.20 -2.06 -12.83
CA PHE A 79 12.77 -3.26 -13.45
C PHE A 79 13.42 -3.08 -14.84
N GLY A 80 13.40 -1.88 -15.40
CA GLY A 80 14.06 -1.58 -16.67
C GLY A 80 15.48 -1.05 -16.52
N ASP A 81 16.10 -0.68 -17.65
CA ASP A 81 17.25 0.22 -17.60
C ASP A 81 16.77 1.55 -17.02
N ASN A 82 17.37 1.94 -15.92
CA ASN A 82 16.92 3.06 -15.10
C ASN A 82 18.09 3.94 -14.67
N CYS A 83 17.79 5.11 -14.17
CA CYS A 83 18.81 6.12 -13.83
C CYS A 83 18.65 6.71 -12.42
N GLY A 84 17.67 6.24 -11.66
CA GLY A 84 17.40 6.69 -10.31
C GLY A 84 15.89 6.74 -10.01
N LEU A 85 15.56 7.10 -8.76
CA LEU A 85 14.18 7.35 -8.38
C LEU A 85 13.73 8.74 -8.85
N VAL A 86 12.43 8.88 -9.06
CA VAL A 86 11.75 10.15 -9.29
C VAL A 86 10.88 10.42 -8.06
N LEU A 87 10.94 11.61 -7.49
CA LEU A 87 10.10 11.98 -6.35
C LEU A 87 8.64 12.15 -6.79
N GLY A 88 7.72 11.76 -5.93
CA GLY A 88 6.28 11.98 -6.06
C GLY A 88 5.69 12.44 -4.75
N GLU A 89 4.51 13.02 -4.79
CA GLU A 89 3.75 13.47 -3.62
C GLU A 89 2.47 12.69 -3.49
N SER A 90 2.07 12.37 -2.27
CA SER A 90 0.84 11.62 -1.99
C SER A 90 0.35 11.83 -0.57
N SER A 91 -0.95 11.60 -0.40
CA SER A 91 -1.62 11.57 0.89
C SER A 91 -2.62 10.43 0.87
N GLN A 92 -2.35 9.37 1.64
CA GLN A 92 -3.15 8.16 1.66
C GLN A 92 -3.60 7.85 3.08
N PHE A 93 -4.92 7.63 3.23
CA PHE A 93 -5.52 7.23 4.50
C PHE A 93 -6.47 6.06 4.28
N ALA A 94 -6.52 5.16 5.25
CA ALA A 94 -7.43 4.01 5.26
C ALA A 94 -8.02 3.81 6.64
N VAL A 95 -9.29 3.40 6.69
CA VAL A 95 -9.92 2.89 7.91
C VAL A 95 -9.77 1.38 7.91
N VAL A 96 -9.20 0.86 8.99
CA VAL A 96 -9.06 -0.58 9.24
C VAL A 96 -9.84 -0.97 10.48
N THR A 97 -10.46 -2.14 10.45
CA THR A 97 -11.32 -2.61 11.54
C THR A 97 -11.38 -4.14 11.57
N SER A 98 -11.88 -4.72 12.65
CA SER A 98 -12.22 -6.14 12.68
C SER A 98 -13.40 -6.44 11.74
N LEU A 99 -13.52 -7.69 11.30
CA LEU A 99 -14.65 -8.12 10.46
C LEU A 99 -15.97 -7.97 11.22
N GLU A 100 -15.97 -8.34 12.50
CA GLU A 100 -17.11 -8.26 13.40
C GLU A 100 -17.65 -6.82 13.50
N PHE A 101 -16.74 -5.86 13.70
CA PHE A 101 -17.13 -4.46 13.81
C PHE A 101 -17.60 -3.91 12.45
N ALA A 102 -16.95 -4.28 11.35
CA ALA A 102 -17.39 -3.89 9.99
C ALA A 102 -18.84 -4.36 9.71
N ILE A 103 -19.16 -5.60 10.07
CA ILE A 103 -20.50 -6.17 9.93
C ILE A 103 -21.51 -5.42 10.84
N LYS A 104 -21.12 -5.15 12.09
CA LYS A 104 -21.96 -4.44 13.09
C LYS A 104 -22.36 -3.06 12.61
N ILE A 105 -21.46 -2.30 12.01
CA ILE A 105 -21.72 -0.92 11.54
C ILE A 105 -22.21 -0.83 10.09
N GLY A 106 -22.30 -1.95 9.37
CA GLY A 106 -22.69 -1.96 7.95
C GLY A 106 -21.65 -1.33 7.03
N ALA A 107 -20.36 -1.50 7.33
CA ALA A 107 -19.28 -0.97 6.51
C ALA A 107 -19.15 -1.70 5.15
N GLU A 108 -18.78 -0.97 4.10
CA GLU A 108 -18.38 -1.59 2.84
C GLU A 108 -16.99 -2.19 2.99
N ILE A 109 -16.88 -3.52 2.89
CA ILE A 109 -15.60 -4.23 2.96
C ILE A 109 -14.95 -4.18 1.58
N LEU A 110 -13.86 -3.44 1.47
CA LEU A 110 -13.13 -3.24 0.21
C LEU A 110 -12.09 -4.33 -0.05
N CYS A 111 -11.51 -4.89 1.01
CA CYS A 111 -10.56 -6.02 0.97
C CYS A 111 -10.39 -6.58 2.38
N ALA A 112 -9.70 -7.72 2.51
CA ALA A 112 -9.17 -8.15 3.79
C ALA A 112 -7.65 -7.99 3.83
N VAL A 113 -7.14 -7.62 5.02
CA VAL A 113 -5.70 -7.50 5.31
C VAL A 113 -5.35 -8.48 6.43
N PRO A 114 -5.18 -9.77 6.13
CA PRO A 114 -4.99 -10.79 7.16
C PRO A 114 -3.65 -10.64 7.88
N HIS A 115 -2.61 -10.24 7.15
CA HIS A 115 -1.25 -10.22 7.67
C HIS A 115 -0.44 -9.03 7.13
N VAL A 116 0.35 -8.43 8.02
CA VAL A 116 1.38 -7.45 7.70
C VAL A 116 2.67 -7.92 8.33
N PHE A 117 3.71 -8.12 7.53
CA PHE A 117 5.02 -8.58 7.99
C PHE A 117 6.03 -7.46 7.91
N ILE A 118 6.73 -7.22 9.01
CA ILE A 118 7.78 -6.22 9.13
C ILE A 118 9.06 -6.92 9.54
N ASN A 119 10.17 -6.59 8.89
CA ASN A 119 11.49 -7.09 9.26
C ASN A 119 12.59 -6.10 8.92
N SER A 120 13.66 -6.07 9.72
CA SER A 120 14.84 -5.28 9.43
C SER A 120 15.87 -6.10 8.66
N ASP A 121 16.63 -5.45 7.78
CA ASP A 121 17.78 -6.08 7.10
C ASP A 121 18.94 -6.39 8.04
N GLY A 122 18.93 -5.85 9.26
CA GLY A 122 20.07 -5.93 10.17
C GLY A 122 21.28 -5.10 9.68
N ILE A 123 22.48 -5.56 10.03
CA ILE A 123 23.73 -4.89 9.64
C ILE A 123 24.04 -5.16 8.18
N LYS A 124 24.24 -4.10 7.40
CA LYS A 124 24.60 -4.19 5.99
C LYS A 124 25.63 -3.12 5.59
N LYS A 125 26.30 -3.31 4.44
CA LYS A 125 27.42 -2.45 4.00
C LYS A 125 27.02 -1.00 3.76
N SER A 126 25.81 -0.75 3.28
CA SER A 126 25.29 0.59 3.00
C SER A 126 23.76 0.58 3.02
N ILE A 127 23.14 1.76 3.00
CA ILE A 127 21.69 1.93 2.95
C ILE A 127 21.06 1.20 1.75
N SER A 128 21.72 1.26 0.60
CA SER A 128 21.24 0.67 -0.66
C SER A 128 21.61 -0.81 -0.84
N SER A 129 22.49 -1.37 0.01
CA SER A 129 22.87 -2.78 -0.07
C SER A 129 21.69 -3.69 0.15
N PRO A 130 21.63 -4.86 -0.53
CA PRO A 130 20.63 -5.87 -0.25
C PRO A 130 20.78 -6.41 1.18
N GLY A 131 19.64 -6.75 1.79
CA GLY A 131 19.55 -7.38 3.09
C GLY A 131 18.53 -8.50 3.07
N ILE A 132 18.44 -9.26 4.17
CA ILE A 132 17.60 -10.46 4.28
C ILE A 132 16.15 -10.15 4.67
N GLY A 133 15.87 -8.96 5.20
CA GLY A 133 14.57 -8.62 5.78
C GLY A 133 13.42 -8.74 4.79
N ASN A 134 13.63 -8.34 3.54
CA ASN A 134 12.59 -8.42 2.53
C ASN A 134 12.31 -9.87 2.04
N TYR A 135 13.32 -10.75 2.04
CA TYR A 135 13.09 -12.20 1.79
C TYR A 135 12.17 -12.79 2.87
N ILE A 136 12.41 -12.42 4.15
CA ILE A 136 11.62 -12.91 5.27
C ILE A 136 10.17 -12.43 5.15
N THR A 137 9.94 -11.12 4.96
CA THR A 137 8.57 -10.57 4.87
C THR A 137 7.80 -11.14 3.70
N MET A 138 8.44 -11.28 2.53
CA MET A 138 7.81 -11.83 1.33
C MET A 138 7.50 -13.33 1.49
N ALA A 139 8.46 -14.11 1.99
CA ALA A 139 8.24 -15.54 2.24
C ALA A 139 7.11 -15.79 3.26
N GLN A 140 7.03 -14.97 4.31
CA GLN A 140 5.93 -15.04 5.27
C GLN A 140 4.58 -14.72 4.63
N ALA A 141 4.50 -13.67 3.79
CA ALA A 141 3.28 -13.31 3.09
C ALA A 141 2.80 -14.43 2.16
N PHE A 142 3.69 -14.99 1.35
CA PHE A 142 3.39 -16.11 0.45
C PHE A 142 3.00 -17.38 1.22
N SER A 143 3.73 -17.72 2.29
CA SER A 143 3.44 -18.90 3.10
C SER A 143 2.06 -18.83 3.76
N ASN A 144 1.64 -17.65 4.23
CA ASN A 144 0.31 -17.50 4.81
C ASN A 144 -0.79 -17.56 3.75
N TYR A 145 -0.61 -16.91 2.60
CA TYR A 145 -1.53 -17.07 1.48
C TYR A 145 -1.76 -18.54 1.10
N ILE A 146 -0.68 -19.33 1.05
CA ILE A 146 -0.76 -20.77 0.71
C ILE A 146 -1.59 -21.54 1.73
N LYS A 147 -1.57 -21.15 3.01
CA LYS A 147 -2.36 -21.78 4.08
C LYS A 147 -3.83 -21.35 4.05
N ASP A 148 -4.08 -20.11 3.64
CA ASP A 148 -5.43 -19.52 3.65
C ASP A 148 -6.27 -19.94 2.42
N PHE A 149 -5.64 -20.43 1.36
CA PHE A 149 -6.32 -20.81 0.11
C PHE A 149 -6.02 -22.25 -0.30
N ASP A 150 -7.04 -23.11 -0.29
CA ASP A 150 -6.94 -24.50 -0.76
C ASP A 150 -6.75 -24.60 -2.28
N ASN A 151 -7.55 -23.84 -3.04
CA ASN A 151 -7.52 -23.76 -4.50
C ASN A 151 -6.95 -22.42 -4.94
N LYS A 152 -5.63 -22.38 -5.08
CA LYS A 152 -4.89 -21.16 -5.45
C LYS A 152 -5.21 -20.73 -6.87
N LYS A 153 -5.56 -19.47 -7.01
CA LYS A 153 -5.74 -18.80 -8.29
C LYS A 153 -4.53 -17.90 -8.59
N GLN A 154 -4.74 -16.89 -9.42
CA GLN A 154 -3.70 -15.92 -9.71
C GLN A 154 -3.44 -14.99 -8.51
N THR A 155 -2.19 -14.59 -8.38
CA THR A 155 -1.76 -13.56 -7.44
C THR A 155 -0.91 -12.53 -8.16
N CYS A 156 -0.85 -11.31 -7.63
CA CYS A 156 -0.05 -10.25 -8.20
C CYS A 156 0.73 -9.51 -7.10
N VAL A 157 1.98 -9.18 -7.37
CA VAL A 157 2.79 -8.29 -6.54
C VAL A 157 2.71 -6.88 -7.09
N ILE A 158 2.34 -5.92 -6.25
CA ILE A 158 2.62 -4.51 -6.50
C ILE A 158 3.95 -4.21 -5.83
N ALA A 159 4.98 -4.15 -6.65
CA ALA A 159 6.36 -4.08 -6.22
C ALA A 159 6.75 -2.71 -5.65
N HIS A 160 7.80 -2.68 -4.85
CA HIS A 160 8.41 -1.43 -4.43
C HIS A 160 8.93 -0.61 -5.62
N GLY A 161 9.60 -1.26 -6.58
CA GLY A 161 9.85 -0.75 -7.92
C GLY A 161 10.35 0.70 -8.04
N THR A 162 11.45 1.07 -7.35
CA THR A 162 11.89 2.49 -7.23
C THR A 162 12.53 3.09 -8.48
N GLY A 163 12.75 2.33 -9.55
CA GLY A 163 13.51 2.80 -10.71
C GLY A 163 15.01 2.98 -10.42
N THR A 164 15.52 2.32 -9.38
CA THR A 164 16.95 2.32 -9.06
C THR A 164 17.60 1.00 -9.42
N PHE A 165 18.88 1.06 -9.82
CA PHE A 165 19.68 -0.11 -10.19
C PHE A 165 19.66 -1.21 -9.11
N GLN A 166 19.93 -0.83 -7.86
CA GLN A 166 20.00 -1.79 -6.77
C GLN A 166 18.63 -2.44 -6.46
N ASN A 167 17.53 -1.69 -6.63
CA ASN A 167 16.22 -2.24 -6.32
C ASN A 167 15.77 -3.26 -7.37
N ARG A 168 15.97 -2.99 -8.66
CA ARG A 168 15.48 -3.88 -9.74
C ARG A 168 16.05 -5.30 -9.62
N SER A 169 17.34 -5.43 -9.36
CA SER A 169 18.00 -6.72 -9.22
C SER A 169 17.64 -7.41 -7.89
N THR A 170 17.69 -6.67 -6.76
CA THR A 170 17.41 -7.27 -5.45
C THR A 170 15.94 -7.64 -5.28
N GLU A 171 15.00 -6.81 -5.74
CA GLU A 171 13.59 -7.12 -5.58
C GLU A 171 13.14 -8.28 -6.48
N SER A 172 13.59 -8.33 -7.73
CA SER A 172 13.31 -9.46 -8.61
C SER A 172 13.88 -10.77 -8.08
N ASP A 173 15.07 -10.75 -7.47
CA ASP A 173 15.66 -11.94 -6.81
C ASP A 173 14.83 -12.39 -5.59
N VAL A 174 14.38 -11.47 -4.74
CA VAL A 174 13.48 -11.75 -3.61
C VAL A 174 12.21 -12.44 -4.10
N LEU A 175 11.52 -11.83 -5.08
CA LEU A 175 10.27 -12.34 -5.62
C LEU A 175 10.46 -13.73 -6.26
N SER A 176 11.47 -13.89 -7.09
CA SER A 176 11.77 -15.17 -7.78
C SER A 176 12.09 -16.29 -6.78
N LYS A 177 12.99 -16.05 -5.83
CA LYS A 177 13.37 -17.06 -4.83
C LYS A 177 12.19 -17.47 -3.94
N CYS A 178 11.40 -16.50 -3.45
CA CYS A 178 10.24 -16.81 -2.64
C CYS A 178 9.17 -17.57 -3.43
N ALA A 179 8.88 -17.12 -4.67
CA ALA A 179 7.92 -17.79 -5.54
C ALA A 179 8.34 -19.24 -5.85
N THR A 180 9.61 -19.43 -6.22
CA THR A 180 10.18 -20.76 -6.54
C THR A 180 10.13 -21.69 -5.33
N SER A 181 10.58 -21.20 -4.16
CA SER A 181 10.64 -22.01 -2.93
C SER A 181 9.26 -22.44 -2.43
N LEU A 182 8.22 -21.68 -2.73
CA LEU A 182 6.85 -21.90 -2.27
C LEU A 182 5.91 -22.39 -3.40
N ASP A 183 6.46 -22.80 -4.54
CA ASP A 183 5.73 -23.32 -5.72
C ASP A 183 4.64 -22.38 -6.23
N ILE A 184 4.88 -21.06 -6.14
CA ILE A 184 4.05 -20.04 -6.79
C ILE A 184 4.60 -19.85 -8.20
N LYS A 185 3.82 -20.22 -9.21
CA LYS A 185 4.24 -20.14 -10.61
C LYS A 185 3.63 -18.95 -11.30
N ASN A 186 4.40 -18.36 -12.23
CA ASN A 186 3.92 -17.27 -13.08
C ASN A 186 3.36 -16.09 -12.29
N LEU A 187 4.02 -15.74 -11.17
CA LEU A 187 3.65 -14.63 -10.30
C LEU A 187 3.63 -13.31 -11.06
N LYS A 188 2.46 -12.69 -11.15
CA LYS A 188 2.34 -11.38 -11.80
C LYS A 188 3.05 -10.30 -10.98
N VAL A 189 3.79 -9.42 -11.66
CA VAL A 189 4.54 -8.31 -11.03
C VAL A 189 4.23 -7.01 -11.77
N THR A 190 3.76 -6.03 -11.03
CA THR A 190 3.58 -4.65 -11.50
C THR A 190 4.21 -3.65 -10.53
N GLY A 191 4.24 -2.38 -10.88
CA GLY A 191 4.82 -1.31 -10.05
C GLY A 191 4.25 0.06 -10.43
N LEU A 192 4.01 0.90 -9.44
CA LEU A 192 3.31 2.17 -9.60
C LEU A 192 4.21 3.39 -9.80
N LYS A 193 5.50 3.26 -9.44
CA LYS A 193 6.38 4.42 -9.42
C LYS A 193 6.73 4.96 -10.81
N GLY A 194 6.47 4.19 -11.86
CA GLY A 194 6.49 4.68 -13.24
C GLY A 194 5.38 5.68 -13.55
N TYR A 195 4.29 5.68 -12.79
CA TYR A 195 3.15 6.59 -12.94
C TYR A 195 3.18 7.77 -11.96
N LEU A 196 3.56 7.50 -10.70
CA LEU A 196 3.37 8.43 -9.58
C LEU A 196 4.70 9.01 -9.06
N GLY A 197 5.84 8.46 -9.48
CA GLY A 197 7.09 8.67 -8.77
C GLY A 197 7.12 7.95 -7.43
N HIS A 198 8.13 8.22 -6.62
CA HIS A 198 8.27 7.68 -5.27
C HIS A 198 7.73 8.66 -4.24
N THR A 199 6.58 8.36 -3.69
CA THR A 199 5.84 9.18 -2.73
C THR A 199 6.30 9.01 -1.28
N MET A 200 7.42 8.32 -1.06
CA MET A 200 8.05 8.06 0.24
C MET A 200 7.15 7.28 1.20
N GLY A 201 6.81 7.83 2.37
CA GLY A 201 6.00 7.17 3.38
C GLY A 201 4.62 6.70 2.91
N PRO A 202 3.87 7.48 2.10
CA PRO A 202 2.59 7.08 1.52
C PRO A 202 2.64 5.97 0.47
N ALA A 203 3.82 5.60 -0.06
CA ALA A 203 3.95 4.66 -1.18
C ALA A 203 3.21 3.31 -0.98
N GLY A 204 3.15 2.80 0.26
CA GLY A 204 2.35 1.62 0.59
C GLY A 204 0.85 1.87 0.50
N GLY A 205 0.41 3.08 0.81
CA GLY A 205 -0.98 3.51 0.64
C GLY A 205 -1.38 3.61 -0.83
N ASP A 206 -0.48 4.10 -1.69
CA ASP A 206 -0.70 4.11 -3.15
C ASP A 206 -0.86 2.69 -3.70
N GLN A 207 -0.06 1.74 -3.21
CA GLN A 207 -0.19 0.33 -3.58
C GLN A 207 -1.53 -0.26 -3.13
N LEU A 208 -1.97 0.07 -1.91
CA LEU A 208 -3.29 -0.33 -1.40
C LEU A 208 -4.41 0.25 -2.27
N ALA A 209 -4.40 1.56 -2.52
CA ALA A 209 -5.40 2.22 -3.35
C ALA A 209 -5.47 1.62 -4.76
N CYS A 210 -4.30 1.31 -5.36
CA CYS A 210 -4.24 0.64 -6.66
C CYS A 210 -4.84 -0.77 -6.60
N SER A 211 -4.54 -1.58 -5.57
CA SER A 211 -5.10 -2.93 -5.45
C SER A 211 -6.63 -2.90 -5.33
N LEU A 212 -7.19 -1.93 -4.61
CA LEU A 212 -8.64 -1.71 -4.53
C LEU A 212 -9.21 -1.28 -5.89
N GLY A 213 -8.50 -0.42 -6.62
CA GLY A 213 -8.85 -0.04 -7.99
C GLY A 213 -8.89 -1.24 -8.93
N ILE A 214 -7.91 -2.14 -8.85
CA ILE A 214 -7.86 -3.37 -9.66
C ILE A 214 -9.01 -4.31 -9.30
N PHE A 215 -9.32 -4.51 -8.01
CA PHE A 215 -10.48 -5.29 -7.59
C PHE A 215 -11.82 -4.72 -8.09
N ASN A 216 -11.89 -3.42 -8.36
CA ASN A 216 -13.09 -2.77 -8.86
C ASN A 216 -13.17 -2.75 -10.40
N GLN A 217 -12.04 -2.57 -11.09
CA GLN A 217 -12.01 -2.33 -12.54
C GLN A 217 -11.54 -3.55 -13.35
N GLY A 218 -10.86 -4.52 -12.75
CA GLY A 218 -10.33 -5.68 -13.44
C GLY A 218 -9.15 -5.35 -14.36
N ILE A 219 -8.38 -4.29 -14.08
CA ILE A 219 -7.23 -3.89 -14.89
C ILE A 219 -5.99 -3.79 -14.01
N ILE A 220 -4.99 -4.64 -14.26
CA ILE A 220 -3.66 -4.53 -13.66
C ILE A 220 -2.86 -3.52 -14.49
N PRO A 221 -2.38 -2.40 -13.92
CA PRO A 221 -1.55 -1.45 -14.64
C PRO A 221 -0.20 -2.08 -15.00
N GLY A 222 0.22 -1.86 -16.24
CA GLY A 222 1.51 -2.34 -16.74
C GLY A 222 2.69 -1.45 -16.32
N LEU A 223 3.90 -1.94 -16.56
CA LEU A 223 5.14 -1.18 -16.40
C LEU A 223 5.37 -0.24 -17.61
N ASN A 224 4.39 0.62 -17.92
CA ASN A 224 4.32 1.38 -19.17
C ASN A 224 5.51 2.33 -19.41
N SER A 225 6.22 2.74 -18.36
CA SER A 225 7.45 3.53 -18.48
C SER A 225 8.70 2.68 -18.76
N THR A 226 8.58 1.35 -18.68
CA THR A 226 9.67 0.39 -18.85
C THR A 226 9.52 -0.31 -20.19
N PRO A 227 10.28 0.08 -21.23
CA PRO A 227 10.16 -0.53 -22.56
C PRO A 227 10.68 -1.97 -22.60
N ILE A 228 11.75 -2.25 -21.85
CA ILE A 228 12.41 -3.56 -21.79
C ILE A 228 12.92 -3.79 -20.36
N LEU A 229 12.78 -5.01 -19.87
CA LEU A 229 13.37 -5.42 -18.59
C LEU A 229 14.92 -5.43 -18.71
N ALA A 230 15.59 -4.95 -17.68
CA ALA A 230 17.05 -4.97 -17.63
C ALA A 230 17.60 -6.40 -17.55
N ASP A 231 18.83 -6.59 -18.02
CA ASP A 231 19.47 -7.93 -18.09
C ASP A 231 19.70 -8.58 -16.73
N ASP A 232 19.89 -7.77 -15.69
CA ASP A 232 20.12 -8.22 -14.31
C ASP A 232 18.82 -8.48 -13.50
N VAL A 233 17.66 -8.36 -14.15
CA VAL A 233 16.36 -8.70 -13.55
C VAL A 233 16.14 -10.21 -13.62
N VAL A 234 15.92 -10.83 -12.46
CA VAL A 234 15.56 -12.24 -12.37
C VAL A 234 14.12 -12.43 -12.86
N LYS A 235 13.91 -13.36 -13.79
CA LYS A 235 12.61 -13.60 -14.45
C LYS A 235 11.98 -14.94 -14.10
N GLU A 236 12.70 -15.81 -13.40
CA GLU A 236 12.23 -17.16 -13.08
C GLU A 236 10.98 -17.11 -12.20
N ASN A 237 9.93 -17.81 -12.61
CA ASN A 237 8.60 -17.84 -12.00
C ASN A 237 7.88 -16.49 -11.88
N LEU A 238 8.40 -15.44 -12.54
CA LEU A 238 7.83 -14.09 -12.55
C LEU A 238 7.24 -13.76 -13.92
N ASN A 239 6.10 -13.08 -13.91
CA ASN A 239 5.43 -12.53 -15.08
C ASN A 239 5.27 -11.02 -14.89
N PHE A 240 6.18 -10.24 -15.47
CA PHE A 240 6.12 -8.78 -15.41
C PHE A 240 5.03 -8.27 -16.36
N CYS A 241 4.05 -7.55 -15.82
CA CYS A 241 3.00 -6.91 -16.60
C CYS A 241 3.58 -5.71 -17.37
N MET A 242 4.08 -5.93 -18.58
CA MET A 242 4.70 -4.86 -19.39
C MET A 242 3.68 -3.87 -19.94
N THR A 243 2.43 -4.29 -20.13
CA THR A 243 1.28 -3.49 -20.56
C THR A 243 0.13 -3.69 -19.59
N ASN A 244 -0.90 -2.85 -19.69
CA ASN A 244 -2.11 -3.05 -18.90
C ASN A 244 -2.74 -4.40 -19.26
N GLU A 245 -3.11 -5.17 -18.22
CA GLU A 245 -3.73 -6.49 -18.39
C GLU A 245 -5.15 -6.48 -17.82
N GLU A 246 -6.11 -6.82 -18.67
CA GLU A 246 -7.48 -7.10 -18.22
C GLU A 246 -7.54 -8.47 -17.54
N ILE A 247 -8.17 -8.54 -16.38
CA ILE A 247 -8.34 -9.77 -15.62
C ILE A 247 -9.80 -9.94 -15.18
N ASN A 248 -10.23 -11.20 -15.09
CA ASN A 248 -11.43 -11.49 -14.32
C ASN A 248 -11.07 -11.45 -12.82
N ILE A 249 -11.73 -10.56 -12.07
CA ILE A 249 -11.47 -10.35 -10.64
C ILE A 249 -11.67 -11.65 -9.84
N ASP A 250 -12.62 -12.49 -10.24
CA ASP A 250 -12.86 -13.78 -9.58
C ASP A 250 -11.70 -14.78 -9.75
N ASP A 251 -10.77 -14.54 -10.67
CA ASP A 251 -9.59 -15.36 -10.88
C ASP A 251 -8.35 -14.84 -10.10
N LEU A 252 -8.49 -13.73 -9.37
CA LEU A 252 -7.42 -13.13 -8.57
C LEU A 252 -7.74 -13.29 -7.07
N ASP A 253 -6.90 -14.03 -6.35
CA ASP A 253 -7.09 -14.23 -4.89
C ASP A 253 -6.54 -13.07 -4.08
N ALA A 254 -5.33 -12.63 -4.39
CA ALA A 254 -4.59 -11.69 -3.56
C ALA A 254 -3.61 -10.81 -4.31
N PHE A 255 -3.37 -9.64 -3.73
CA PHE A 255 -2.17 -8.84 -3.97
C PHE A 255 -1.17 -9.00 -2.83
N PHE A 256 0.12 -8.98 -3.17
CA PHE A 256 1.20 -8.77 -2.22
C PHE A 256 1.78 -7.38 -2.45
N LEU A 257 1.70 -6.53 -1.44
CA LEU A 257 2.21 -5.17 -1.49
C LEU A 257 3.55 -5.14 -0.79
N ASN A 258 4.60 -4.73 -1.51
CA ASN A 258 5.97 -4.77 -1.02
C ASN A 258 6.54 -3.36 -0.85
N ALA A 259 7.07 -3.04 0.32
CA ALA A 259 7.74 -1.78 0.60
C ALA A 259 9.11 -1.99 1.25
N LYS A 260 10.09 -1.22 0.79
CA LYS A 260 11.47 -1.22 1.28
C LYS A 260 11.87 0.21 1.63
N GLY A 261 12.13 0.46 2.89
CA GLY A 261 12.53 1.76 3.40
C GLY A 261 14.04 1.86 3.65
N PHE A 262 14.58 3.04 3.50
CA PHE A 262 15.96 3.34 3.87
C PHE A 262 16.23 2.94 5.32
N GLY A 263 17.47 2.50 5.61
CA GLY A 263 17.82 1.95 6.90
C GLY A 263 17.55 0.44 7.05
N GLY A 264 16.98 -0.21 6.00
CA GLY A 264 16.68 -1.64 6.01
C GLY A 264 15.29 -1.96 6.56
N ASN A 265 14.37 -1.02 6.51
CA ASN A 265 12.99 -1.24 6.89
C ASN A 265 12.25 -1.97 5.75
N ASN A 266 11.75 -3.17 6.01
CA ASN A 266 11.00 -3.93 5.03
C ASN A 266 9.61 -4.23 5.56
N ALA A 267 8.61 -4.12 4.69
CA ALA A 267 7.26 -4.51 5.00
C ALA A 267 6.59 -5.14 3.78
N THR A 268 5.88 -6.24 4.01
CA THR A 268 5.06 -6.91 2.99
C THR A 268 3.70 -7.21 3.60
N THR A 269 2.64 -6.90 2.89
CA THR A 269 1.27 -7.23 3.30
C THR A 269 0.54 -7.97 2.20
N SER A 270 -0.36 -8.87 2.60
CA SER A 270 -1.31 -9.54 1.70
C SER A 270 -2.64 -8.79 1.74
N ILE A 271 -3.19 -8.51 0.57
CA ILE A 271 -4.52 -7.90 0.39
C ILE A 271 -5.38 -8.91 -0.33
N TYR A 272 -6.39 -9.46 0.35
CA TYR A 272 -7.26 -10.49 -0.21
C TYR A 272 -8.50 -9.89 -0.86
N ASN A 273 -8.91 -10.52 -1.95
CA ASN A 273 -10.09 -10.15 -2.71
C ASN A 273 -11.34 -10.07 -1.81
N PRO A 274 -12.15 -9.00 -1.87
CA PRO A 274 -13.35 -8.85 -1.06
C PRO A 274 -14.37 -9.97 -1.26
N ASN A 275 -14.37 -10.65 -2.42
CA ASN A 275 -15.23 -11.81 -2.67
C ASN A 275 -14.83 -13.04 -1.84
N PHE A 276 -13.56 -13.14 -1.42
CA PHE A 276 -13.13 -14.14 -0.45
C PHE A 276 -13.79 -13.91 0.90
N VAL A 277 -13.79 -12.66 1.40
CA VAL A 277 -14.45 -12.31 2.67
C VAL A 277 -15.94 -12.62 2.62
N LYS A 278 -16.63 -12.26 1.52
CA LYS A 278 -18.07 -12.55 1.36
C LYS A 278 -18.39 -14.03 1.46
N LYS A 279 -17.51 -14.91 0.98
CA LYS A 279 -17.67 -16.36 1.07
C LYS A 279 -17.54 -16.90 2.49
N LEU A 280 -16.74 -16.23 3.34
CA LEU A 280 -16.56 -16.60 4.74
C LEU A 280 -17.71 -16.15 5.64
N LEU A 281 -18.47 -15.13 5.26
CA LEU A 281 -19.54 -14.59 6.12
C LEU A 281 -20.54 -15.64 6.62
N PRO A 282 -21.06 -16.58 5.79
CA PRO A 282 -22.00 -17.61 6.25
C PRO A 282 -21.38 -18.64 7.21
N GLU A 283 -20.04 -18.76 7.25
CA GLU A 283 -19.32 -19.66 8.15
C GLU A 283 -19.10 -19.04 9.53
N ILE A 284 -19.05 -17.70 9.60
CA ILE A 284 -18.72 -16.95 10.81
C ILE A 284 -19.98 -16.35 11.46
N PHE A 285 -20.94 -15.87 10.66
CA PHE A 285 -22.11 -15.13 11.12
C PHE A 285 -23.42 -15.87 10.86
N THR A 286 -24.39 -15.63 11.71
CA THR A 286 -25.76 -16.15 11.52
C THR A 286 -26.47 -15.46 10.34
N LYS A 287 -27.44 -16.15 9.74
CA LYS A 287 -28.26 -15.56 8.67
C LYS A 287 -28.93 -14.24 9.07
N LYS A 288 -29.29 -14.10 10.35
CA LYS A 288 -29.90 -12.87 10.87
C LYS A 288 -28.92 -11.69 10.85
N GLU A 289 -27.67 -11.94 11.27
CA GLU A 289 -26.62 -10.92 11.27
C GLU A 289 -26.26 -10.52 9.84
N ILE A 290 -26.11 -11.46 8.92
CA ILE A 290 -25.84 -11.19 7.51
C ILE A 290 -26.95 -10.34 6.89
N ASN A 291 -28.23 -10.70 7.08
CA ASN A 291 -29.34 -9.91 6.55
C ASN A 291 -29.38 -8.48 7.14
N SER A 292 -29.04 -8.34 8.43
CA SER A 292 -28.94 -7.02 9.08
C SER A 292 -27.81 -6.18 8.48
N TYR A 293 -26.65 -6.82 8.27
CA TYR A 293 -25.49 -6.20 7.62
C TYR A 293 -25.82 -5.74 6.19
N GLU A 294 -26.41 -6.60 5.35
CA GLU A 294 -26.77 -6.26 3.97
C GLU A 294 -27.68 -5.03 3.91
N LYS A 295 -28.68 -4.96 4.78
CA LYS A 295 -29.58 -3.79 4.88
C LYS A 295 -28.83 -2.51 5.28
N SER A 296 -27.91 -2.62 6.25
CA SER A 296 -27.08 -1.48 6.69
C SER A 296 -26.11 -1.06 5.61
N LEU A 297 -25.51 -2.02 4.90
CA LEU A 297 -24.59 -1.78 3.79
C LEU A 297 -25.25 -1.03 2.62
N GLU A 298 -26.50 -1.36 2.29
CA GLU A 298 -27.27 -0.60 1.27
C GLU A 298 -27.38 0.89 1.64
N ASN A 299 -27.69 1.17 2.90
CA ASN A 299 -27.75 2.54 3.40
C ASN A 299 -26.38 3.24 3.37
N THR A 300 -25.31 2.54 3.73
CA THR A 300 -23.93 3.03 3.66
C THR A 300 -23.55 3.38 2.22
N LYS A 301 -23.86 2.50 1.26
CA LYS A 301 -23.59 2.75 -0.17
C LYS A 301 -24.36 3.95 -0.70
N LYS A 302 -25.63 4.11 -0.30
CA LYS A 302 -26.44 5.27 -0.67
C LYS A 302 -25.81 6.56 -0.14
N LYS A 303 -25.45 6.60 1.15
CA LYS A 303 -24.79 7.79 1.73
C LYS A 303 -23.48 8.12 1.04
N LYS A 304 -22.66 7.11 0.70
CA LYS A 304 -21.42 7.28 -0.06
C LYS A 304 -21.69 7.88 -1.45
N PHE A 305 -22.70 7.37 -2.15
CA PHE A 305 -23.10 7.90 -3.45
C PHE A 305 -23.54 9.37 -3.34
N ASP A 306 -24.47 9.68 -2.43
CA ASP A 306 -24.98 11.03 -2.22
C ASP A 306 -23.86 12.01 -1.84
N TYR A 307 -22.87 11.56 -1.06
CA TYR A 307 -21.70 12.36 -0.71
C TYR A 307 -20.80 12.63 -1.93
N ASN A 308 -20.52 11.61 -2.74
CA ASN A 308 -19.72 11.77 -3.95
C ASN A 308 -20.39 12.70 -4.96
N GLU A 309 -21.71 12.60 -5.16
CA GLU A 309 -22.45 13.52 -6.03
C GLU A 309 -22.32 14.97 -5.56
N LYS A 310 -22.40 15.23 -4.25
CA LYS A 310 -22.17 16.56 -3.69
C LYS A 310 -20.74 17.06 -3.92
N CYS A 311 -19.75 16.18 -3.79
CA CYS A 311 -18.36 16.55 -4.09
C CYS A 311 -18.18 16.92 -5.56
N LEU A 312 -18.78 16.16 -6.48
CA LEU A 312 -18.69 16.39 -7.92
C LEU A 312 -19.44 17.65 -8.37
N SER A 313 -20.58 17.97 -7.73
CA SER A 313 -21.37 19.17 -8.03
C SER A 313 -20.78 20.46 -7.44
N GLY A 314 -19.75 20.35 -6.59
CA GLY A 314 -19.18 21.50 -5.88
C GLY A 314 -20.00 21.96 -4.68
N GLU A 315 -21.05 21.21 -4.30
CA GLU A 315 -21.88 21.48 -3.10
C GLU A 315 -21.24 20.94 -1.81
N PHE A 316 -19.96 20.63 -1.88
CA PHE A 316 -19.18 20.09 -0.78
C PHE A 316 -18.84 21.19 0.23
N ASN A 317 -19.34 21.06 1.45
CA ASN A 317 -18.94 21.88 2.58
C ASN A 317 -17.92 21.13 3.43
N LEU A 318 -16.72 21.68 3.54
CA LEU A 318 -15.72 21.17 4.49
C LEU A 318 -16.29 21.33 5.90
N LEU A 319 -16.37 20.22 6.63
CA LEU A 319 -16.63 20.23 8.07
C LEU A 319 -15.32 20.58 8.79
N TYR A 320 -14.89 21.84 8.63
CA TYR A 320 -13.75 22.36 9.37
C TYR A 320 -14.25 23.32 10.46
N ARG A 321 -14.17 22.86 11.70
CA ARG A 321 -14.55 23.62 12.88
C ARG A 321 -13.30 24.12 13.59
N ALA A 322 -12.70 25.17 13.04
CA ALA A 322 -11.59 25.82 13.71
C ALA A 322 -12.08 26.53 14.98
N ASN A 323 -11.48 26.19 16.11
CA ASN A 323 -11.81 26.77 17.42
C ASN A 323 -13.25 26.52 17.92
N GLU A 324 -14.02 25.63 17.27
CA GLU A 324 -15.27 25.12 17.81
C GLU A 324 -14.96 23.85 18.65
N GLU A 325 -15.69 23.66 19.75
CA GLU A 325 -15.56 22.49 20.63
C GLU A 325 -14.16 22.33 21.28
N LEU A 326 -13.41 23.43 21.45
CA LEU A 326 -12.20 23.43 22.25
C LEU A 326 -12.58 23.23 23.73
N LEU A 327 -12.04 22.18 24.33
CA LEU A 327 -12.19 21.97 25.77
C LEU A 327 -11.31 23.00 26.52
N ASN A 328 -11.95 23.71 27.46
CA ASN A 328 -11.24 24.54 28.40
C ASN A 328 -10.90 23.71 29.65
N PRO A 329 -9.63 23.45 29.97
CA PRO A 329 -9.28 22.63 31.12
C PRO A 329 -9.84 23.13 32.46
N ASP A 330 -10.09 24.44 32.57
CA ASP A 330 -10.60 25.04 33.81
C ASP A 330 -12.13 24.87 33.98
N GLU A 331 -12.86 24.63 32.87
CA GLU A 331 -14.33 24.58 32.86
C GLU A 331 -14.88 23.22 32.45
N ASP A 332 -14.16 22.50 31.58
CA ASP A 332 -14.64 21.28 30.90
C ASP A 332 -13.94 19.99 31.37
N LEU A 333 -12.95 20.12 32.31
CA LEU A 333 -12.18 18.98 32.84
C LEU A 333 -12.35 18.90 34.35
N GLU A 334 -12.72 17.72 34.86
CA GLU A 334 -12.71 17.38 36.27
C GLU A 334 -11.89 16.11 36.49
N ILE A 335 -10.86 16.16 37.33
CA ILE A 335 -10.03 15.02 37.69
C ILE A 335 -10.36 14.58 39.10
N ASN A 336 -10.84 13.37 39.26
CA ASN A 336 -11.14 12.70 40.51
C ASN A 336 -10.09 11.60 40.82
N GLN A 337 -10.21 10.94 41.96
CA GLN A 337 -9.30 9.87 42.32
C GLN A 337 -9.36 8.66 41.39
N ASP A 338 -10.53 8.37 40.83
CA ASP A 338 -10.80 7.17 40.07
C ASP A 338 -11.25 7.46 38.63
N SER A 339 -11.40 8.73 38.25
CA SER A 339 -11.91 9.09 36.93
C SER A 339 -11.52 10.51 36.48
N ILE A 340 -11.45 10.69 35.19
CA ILE A 340 -11.39 11.99 34.53
C ILE A 340 -12.72 12.20 33.79
N LYS A 341 -13.37 13.32 34.06
CA LYS A 341 -14.59 13.73 33.37
C LYS A 341 -14.27 14.84 32.39
N LEU A 342 -14.71 14.68 31.17
CA LEU A 342 -14.63 15.68 30.12
C LEU A 342 -16.05 16.01 29.67
N LYS A 343 -16.36 17.28 29.53
CA LYS A 343 -17.66 17.72 29.03
C LYS A 343 -17.95 17.07 27.67
N ASP A 344 -19.17 16.53 27.54
CA ASP A 344 -19.65 15.89 26.32
C ASP A 344 -18.90 14.60 25.88
N TYR A 345 -18.03 14.04 26.72
CA TYR A 345 -17.32 12.78 26.49
C TYR A 345 -17.63 11.76 27.60
N PRO A 346 -17.48 10.46 27.31
CA PRO A 346 -17.55 9.43 28.36
C PRO A 346 -16.47 9.64 29.42
N ASP A 347 -16.80 9.29 30.66
CA ASP A 347 -15.85 9.30 31.77
C ASP A 347 -14.69 8.33 31.46
N ILE A 348 -13.46 8.76 31.77
CA ILE A 348 -12.26 7.95 31.64
C ILE A 348 -11.90 7.43 33.03
N GLU A 349 -11.92 6.12 33.23
CA GLU A 349 -11.45 5.45 34.46
C GLU A 349 -9.91 5.51 34.50
N ILE A 350 -9.33 5.81 35.69
CA ILE A 350 -7.88 5.90 35.92
C ILE A 350 -7.44 5.06 37.12
#